data_760f3af0e64d8deb0323616ac7619335
#
_entry.id   760f3af0e64d8deb0323616ac7619335
#
_cell.length_a   1.000
_cell.length_b   1.000
_cell.length_c   1.000
_cell.angle_alpha   90.00
_cell.angle_beta   90.00
_cell.angle_gamma   90.00
#
_symmetry.space_group_name_H-M   'P 1'
#
loop_
_entity.id
_entity.type
_entity.pdbx_description
1 polymer ?
#
loop_
_entity_poly.entity_id
_entity_poly.type
_entity_poly.pdbx_seq_one_letter_code
_entity_poly.pdbx_strand_id
1 'polypeptide(L)'
;MRDMSGKKALVIGSGIGGLALGIRLQSLGFDTTILEKLDGPGGRAYVRKIDGFTFDMGPTVITVPHFIEELFALERGRSHLSEPDFPASILGEDPWVKAGTSGGPHTSRYVQIVPIRPFYRIYFDDGTFFDYDGDPANTRAQIQALAPQDLEGYERFHRDAKAIFERGFLELGYTHFGDVGTMLRVVPDLLRLDAVRTLFSFTRKYFKNPKMRQVFSFETLLVGGNPLSVPAIYAMIHFVEKTWGIHFAMGGTGALVRGFVRKFEELGGTIRYGAEVVKIKVAREGRKKVARGVTLANGETLEADLVASNADYAHTYLELVEPQYRLWNADPVVKARRQSMSLVVIYFGFQADGTEGERLRHHNIILGPRYEELLKDIFGRKILAKDFSQYLHVPTLTDPSLAPPGHHAAYTLVPVPHNGSRLDWELLGEPFVNKVLRFLDERGYLPGLMNRLVHKSFVTPDYFEHTLNSYLGNAFGPEPVLMQSAFFRPHNRSEDIPNLYLVGAGVQPGAGTPSVMMSAKMTARLIAKDFGLA
;
A
#
# COMPACT_ATOMS: atom_id res chain seq x y z
N MET A 1 -27.79 -14.06 -13.47
CA MET A 1 -27.47 -12.70 -12.95
C MET A 1 -28.50 -11.70 -13.47
N ARG A 2 -28.93 -10.72 -12.64
CA ARG A 2 -29.68 -9.58 -13.17
C ARG A 2 -28.81 -8.85 -14.19
N ASP A 3 -29.40 -8.44 -15.30
CA ASP A 3 -28.71 -7.61 -16.29
C ASP A 3 -28.44 -6.22 -15.67
N MET A 4 -27.17 -5.84 -15.57
CA MET A 4 -26.74 -4.52 -15.10
C MET A 4 -26.46 -3.56 -16.27
N SER A 5 -26.73 -3.98 -17.51
CA SER A 5 -26.54 -3.11 -18.68
C SER A 5 -27.35 -1.82 -18.50
N GLY A 6 -26.69 -0.68 -18.65
CA GLY A 6 -27.28 0.64 -18.41
C GLY A 6 -27.22 1.16 -16.97
N LYS A 7 -26.77 0.37 -15.97
CA LYS A 7 -26.48 0.86 -14.62
C LYS A 7 -25.12 1.55 -14.58
N LYS A 8 -25.12 2.84 -14.25
CA LYS A 8 -23.94 3.69 -14.26
C LYS A 8 -23.21 3.67 -12.92
N ALA A 9 -21.92 3.38 -12.95
CA ALA A 9 -21.04 3.46 -11.79
C ALA A 9 -19.96 4.53 -12.02
N LEU A 10 -19.79 5.43 -11.06
CA LEU A 10 -18.67 6.39 -11.05
C LEU A 10 -17.68 6.01 -9.97
N VAL A 11 -16.40 5.92 -10.35
CA VAL A 11 -15.29 5.67 -9.42
C VAL A 11 -14.40 6.91 -9.38
N ILE A 12 -14.21 7.48 -8.19
CA ILE A 12 -13.37 8.66 -7.98
C ILE A 12 -11.95 8.21 -7.70
N GLY A 13 -11.01 8.54 -8.60
CA GLY A 13 -9.58 8.24 -8.50
C GLY A 13 -9.17 6.91 -9.14
N SER A 14 -8.13 6.96 -9.99
CA SER A 14 -7.54 5.83 -10.72
C SER A 14 -6.31 5.23 -10.02
N GLY A 15 -6.23 5.31 -8.71
CA GLY A 15 -5.26 4.54 -7.92
C GLY A 15 -5.53 3.02 -8.06
N ILE A 16 -4.62 2.18 -7.58
CA ILE A 16 -4.73 0.71 -7.69
C ILE A 16 -6.11 0.21 -7.20
N GLY A 17 -6.63 0.75 -6.10
CA GLY A 17 -7.95 0.36 -5.57
C GLY A 17 -9.10 0.74 -6.50
N GLY A 18 -9.05 1.94 -7.08
CA GLY A 18 -10.08 2.41 -8.03
C GLY A 18 -10.06 1.63 -9.33
N LEU A 19 -8.88 1.36 -9.89
CA LEU A 19 -8.70 0.52 -11.08
C LEU A 19 -9.19 -0.91 -10.82
N ALA A 20 -8.77 -1.52 -9.69
CA ALA A 20 -9.20 -2.87 -9.34
C ALA A 20 -10.72 -2.97 -9.12
N LEU A 21 -11.33 -1.96 -8.49
CA LEU A 21 -12.80 -1.91 -8.36
C LEU A 21 -13.47 -1.69 -9.70
N GLY A 22 -12.96 -0.78 -10.54
CA GLY A 22 -13.49 -0.51 -11.89
C GLY A 22 -13.52 -1.76 -12.76
N ILE A 23 -12.43 -2.54 -12.80
CA ILE A 23 -12.35 -3.83 -13.50
C ILE A 23 -13.43 -4.79 -12.97
N ARG A 24 -13.62 -4.90 -11.66
CA ARG A 24 -14.64 -5.76 -11.05
C ARG A 24 -16.06 -5.30 -11.36
N LEU A 25 -16.32 -3.98 -11.35
CA LEU A 25 -17.65 -3.44 -11.71
C LEU A 25 -17.97 -3.69 -13.19
N GLN A 26 -17.00 -3.53 -14.09
CA GLN A 26 -17.17 -3.89 -15.50
C GLN A 26 -17.45 -5.39 -15.67
N SER A 27 -16.74 -6.26 -14.93
CA SER A 27 -17.01 -7.70 -14.97
C SER A 27 -18.42 -8.05 -14.50
N LEU A 28 -18.98 -7.27 -13.56
CA LEU A 28 -20.35 -7.41 -13.08
C LEU A 28 -21.40 -6.82 -14.03
N GLY A 29 -20.98 -6.15 -15.11
CA GLY A 29 -21.86 -5.61 -16.16
C GLY A 29 -22.27 -4.15 -15.97
N PHE A 30 -21.73 -3.43 -14.99
CA PHE A 30 -21.96 -1.98 -14.85
C PHE A 30 -21.30 -1.21 -16.00
N ASP A 31 -21.89 -0.08 -16.37
CA ASP A 31 -21.26 0.95 -17.19
C ASP A 31 -20.41 1.85 -16.26
N THR A 32 -19.11 1.60 -16.23
CA THR A 32 -18.22 2.19 -15.22
C THR A 32 -17.33 3.25 -15.83
N THR A 33 -17.34 4.46 -15.24
CA THR A 33 -16.39 5.54 -15.54
C THR A 33 -15.53 5.83 -14.33
N ILE A 34 -14.21 5.83 -14.51
CA ILE A 34 -13.24 6.29 -13.51
C ILE A 34 -12.90 7.76 -13.79
N LEU A 35 -12.95 8.59 -12.74
CA LEU A 35 -12.65 10.03 -12.80
C LEU A 35 -11.34 10.28 -12.07
N GLU A 36 -10.32 10.71 -12.81
CA GLU A 36 -8.98 10.96 -12.28
C GLU A 36 -8.65 12.45 -12.36
N LYS A 37 -8.20 13.03 -11.25
CA LYS A 37 -7.80 14.44 -11.16
C LYS A 37 -6.52 14.72 -11.96
N LEU A 38 -5.55 13.81 -11.94
CA LEU A 38 -4.27 13.95 -12.60
C LEU A 38 -4.37 13.68 -14.11
N ASP A 39 -3.29 13.94 -14.82
CA ASP A 39 -3.12 13.68 -16.25
C ASP A 39 -2.80 12.21 -16.58
N GLY A 40 -2.63 11.36 -15.55
CA GLY A 40 -2.33 9.94 -15.70
C GLY A 40 -2.82 9.10 -14.52
N PRO A 41 -2.87 7.78 -14.69
CA PRO A 41 -3.38 6.84 -13.70
C PRO A 41 -2.34 6.51 -12.63
N GLY A 42 -2.80 5.95 -11.50
CA GLY A 42 -1.95 5.33 -10.49
C GLY A 42 -2.05 5.97 -9.11
N GLY A 43 -2.38 7.24 -9.00
CA GLY A 43 -2.41 7.95 -7.74
C GLY A 43 -1.05 7.89 -7.01
N ARG A 44 -0.96 7.18 -5.87
CA ARG A 44 0.32 6.93 -5.19
C ARG A 44 1.29 6.04 -5.99
N ALA A 45 0.81 5.27 -6.95
CA ALA A 45 1.61 4.45 -7.88
C ALA A 45 1.85 5.18 -9.22
N TYR A 46 1.81 6.49 -9.23
CA TYR A 46 2.13 7.32 -10.38
C TYR A 46 3.60 7.13 -10.81
N VAL A 47 3.93 7.46 -12.05
CA VAL A 47 5.28 7.31 -12.61
C VAL A 47 5.74 8.61 -13.24
N ARG A 48 6.96 9.01 -12.96
CA ARG A 48 7.62 10.12 -13.63
C ARG A 48 8.68 9.62 -14.61
N LYS A 49 8.65 10.17 -15.82
CA LYS A 49 9.70 9.97 -16.82
C LYS A 49 10.40 11.30 -17.04
N ILE A 50 11.67 11.38 -16.69
CA ILE A 50 12.46 12.61 -16.74
C ILE A 50 13.88 12.24 -17.19
N ASP A 51 14.40 12.96 -18.19
CA ASP A 51 15.79 12.83 -18.68
C ASP A 51 16.19 11.39 -19.03
N GLY A 52 15.23 10.59 -19.54
CA GLY A 52 15.44 9.19 -19.88
C GLY A 52 15.33 8.22 -18.69
N PHE A 53 15.17 8.71 -17.48
CA PHE A 53 14.90 7.91 -16.28
C PHE A 53 13.41 7.68 -16.10
N THR A 54 13.07 6.50 -15.57
CA THR A 54 11.71 6.15 -15.15
C THR A 54 11.70 5.94 -13.63
N PHE A 55 10.95 6.75 -12.91
CA PHE A 55 10.83 6.69 -11.45
C PHE A 55 9.41 6.28 -11.05
N ASP A 56 9.29 5.18 -10.34
CA ASP A 56 8.07 4.83 -9.63
C ASP A 56 7.92 5.74 -8.40
N MET A 57 6.73 6.32 -8.22
CA MET A 57 6.50 7.28 -7.13
C MET A 57 5.94 6.65 -5.85
N GLY A 58 5.72 5.35 -5.82
CA GLY A 58 5.05 4.71 -4.71
C GLY A 58 5.31 3.21 -4.57
N PRO A 59 4.28 2.40 -4.35
CA PRO A 59 4.43 1.01 -3.95
C PRO A 59 5.13 0.18 -5.03
N THR A 60 6.35 -0.29 -4.73
CA THR A 60 7.16 -1.11 -5.65
C THR A 60 7.29 -2.56 -5.16
N VAL A 61 6.84 -2.84 -3.95
CA VAL A 61 6.84 -4.18 -3.37
C VAL A 61 5.53 -4.87 -3.74
N ILE A 62 5.61 -5.87 -4.60
CA ILE A 62 4.45 -6.69 -4.98
C ILE A 62 4.52 -8.00 -4.19
N THR A 63 3.54 -8.19 -3.31
CA THR A 63 3.27 -9.47 -2.64
C THR A 63 1.96 -10.05 -3.17
N VAL A 64 1.73 -11.34 -2.99
CA VAL A 64 0.47 -12.01 -3.36
C VAL A 64 0.13 -11.81 -4.86
N PRO A 65 0.99 -12.23 -5.80
CA PRO A 65 0.84 -11.97 -7.23
C PRO A 65 -0.44 -12.59 -7.83
N HIS A 66 -1.01 -13.60 -7.18
CA HIS A 66 -2.27 -14.21 -7.63
C HIS A 66 -3.47 -13.25 -7.55
N PHE A 67 -3.45 -12.19 -6.73
CA PHE A 67 -4.51 -11.16 -6.77
C PHE A 67 -4.47 -10.36 -8.08
N ILE A 68 -3.28 -10.19 -8.63
CA ILE A 68 -3.09 -9.55 -9.94
C ILE A 68 -3.59 -10.49 -11.04
N GLU A 69 -3.22 -11.77 -10.97
CA GLU A 69 -3.68 -12.81 -11.91
C GLU A 69 -5.20 -12.93 -11.92
N GLU A 70 -5.83 -13.02 -10.74
CA GLU A 70 -7.29 -13.04 -10.60
C GLU A 70 -7.93 -11.83 -11.29
N LEU A 71 -7.39 -10.63 -11.07
CA LEU A 71 -7.93 -9.40 -11.62
C LEU A 71 -7.85 -9.38 -13.15
N PHE A 72 -6.73 -9.83 -13.73
CA PHE A 72 -6.55 -9.92 -15.17
C PHE A 72 -7.36 -11.06 -15.82
N ALA A 73 -7.74 -12.08 -15.07
CA ALA A 73 -8.58 -13.17 -15.53
C ALA A 73 -10.08 -12.80 -15.67
N LEU A 74 -10.52 -11.67 -15.09
CA LEU A 74 -11.92 -11.27 -15.09
C LEU A 74 -12.44 -11.03 -16.51
N GLU A 75 -13.67 -11.47 -16.79
CA GLU A 75 -14.38 -11.31 -18.04
C GLU A 75 -15.72 -10.58 -17.81
N ARG A 76 -16.20 -9.85 -18.80
CA ARG A 76 -17.49 -9.15 -18.69
C ARG A 76 -18.65 -10.13 -18.58
N GLY A 77 -19.57 -9.90 -17.65
CA GLY A 77 -20.76 -10.74 -17.42
C GLY A 77 -20.48 -12.03 -16.65
N ARG A 78 -19.24 -12.27 -16.21
CA ARG A 78 -18.86 -13.44 -15.40
C ARG A 78 -18.47 -13.00 -13.99
N SER A 79 -19.29 -13.39 -13.01
CA SER A 79 -18.99 -13.10 -11.61
C SER A 79 -18.01 -14.11 -11.02
N HIS A 80 -16.92 -13.63 -10.47
CA HIS A 80 -15.93 -14.41 -9.72
C HIS A 80 -16.02 -14.17 -8.21
N LEU A 81 -17.07 -13.47 -7.75
CA LEU A 81 -17.18 -13.04 -6.35
C LEU A 81 -17.46 -14.17 -5.37
N SER A 82 -17.95 -15.32 -5.87
CA SER A 82 -18.21 -16.54 -5.10
C SER A 82 -17.02 -17.52 -5.08
N GLU A 83 -15.97 -17.26 -5.89
CA GLU A 83 -14.78 -18.12 -5.90
C GLU A 83 -14.02 -18.00 -4.56
N PRO A 84 -13.34 -19.09 -4.12
CA PRO A 84 -12.51 -19.05 -2.92
C PRO A 84 -11.49 -17.92 -2.97
N ASP A 85 -11.35 -17.16 -1.90
CA ASP A 85 -10.42 -16.04 -1.81
C ASP A 85 -8.95 -16.49 -1.86
N PHE A 86 -8.70 -17.67 -1.26
CA PHE A 86 -7.42 -18.33 -1.24
C PHE A 86 -7.60 -19.80 -1.65
N PRO A 87 -7.61 -20.11 -2.96
CA PRO A 87 -7.70 -21.51 -3.40
C PRO A 87 -6.47 -22.29 -2.93
N ALA A 88 -6.66 -23.58 -2.65
CA ALA A 88 -5.60 -24.44 -2.12
C ALA A 88 -4.35 -24.49 -3.02
N SER A 89 -4.51 -24.25 -4.32
CA SER A 89 -3.41 -24.19 -5.29
C SER A 89 -2.39 -23.08 -5.04
N ILE A 90 -2.76 -22.03 -4.31
CA ILE A 90 -1.88 -20.89 -4.03
C ILE A 90 -1.33 -20.90 -2.59
N LEU A 91 -1.77 -21.84 -1.73
CA LEU A 91 -1.31 -21.95 -0.34
C LEU A 91 -0.02 -22.78 -0.19
N GLY A 92 0.50 -23.30 -1.30
CA GLY A 92 1.80 -23.96 -1.39
C GLY A 92 2.85 -23.01 -1.97
N GLU A 93 4.02 -23.59 -2.32
CA GLU A 93 4.96 -22.83 -3.16
C GLU A 93 4.24 -22.44 -4.45
N ASP A 94 4.21 -21.14 -4.71
CA ASP A 94 3.57 -20.57 -5.89
C ASP A 94 4.11 -21.31 -7.15
N PRO A 95 3.26 -21.98 -7.92
CA PRO A 95 3.69 -22.75 -9.09
C PRO A 95 4.39 -21.88 -10.13
N TRP A 96 4.13 -20.57 -10.13
CA TRP A 96 4.76 -19.62 -11.04
C TRP A 96 6.17 -19.21 -10.57
N VAL A 97 6.41 -19.18 -9.26
CA VAL A 97 7.75 -18.98 -8.69
C VAL A 97 8.65 -20.18 -9.00
N LYS A 98 8.13 -21.40 -8.91
CA LYS A 98 8.85 -22.63 -9.32
C LYS A 98 9.23 -22.64 -10.80
N ALA A 99 8.36 -22.11 -11.67
CA ALA A 99 8.61 -22.03 -13.10
C ALA A 99 9.54 -20.88 -13.51
N GLY A 100 10.05 -20.07 -12.55
CA GLY A 100 10.84 -18.86 -12.85
C GLY A 100 10.02 -17.74 -13.52
N THR A 101 8.69 -17.91 -13.59
CA THR A 101 7.74 -16.92 -14.12
C THR A 101 6.82 -16.54 -12.98
N SER A 102 6.93 -15.35 -12.48
CA SER A 102 5.97 -14.82 -11.53
C SER A 102 4.87 -14.08 -12.29
N GLY A 103 3.67 -14.53 -12.12
CA GLY A 103 2.51 -14.05 -12.84
C GLY A 103 1.95 -15.15 -13.75
N GLY A 104 0.70 -15.49 -13.55
CA GLY A 104 -0.02 -16.47 -14.33
C GLY A 104 -0.23 -16.06 -15.79
N PRO A 105 -0.90 -16.90 -16.58
CA PRO A 105 -1.08 -16.70 -18.01
C PRO A 105 -1.86 -15.44 -18.37
N HIS A 106 -2.72 -14.93 -17.48
CA HIS A 106 -3.43 -13.67 -17.71
C HIS A 106 -2.54 -12.47 -17.42
N THR A 107 -1.76 -12.48 -16.32
CA THR A 107 -0.82 -11.41 -15.97
C THR A 107 0.20 -11.17 -17.06
N SER A 108 0.78 -12.23 -17.62
CA SER A 108 1.83 -12.14 -18.66
C SER A 108 1.39 -11.44 -19.96
N ARG A 109 0.08 -11.33 -20.20
CA ARG A 109 -0.48 -10.57 -21.35
C ARG A 109 -0.38 -9.05 -21.15
N TYR A 110 -0.25 -8.59 -19.91
CA TYR A 110 -0.29 -7.18 -19.54
C TYR A 110 1.03 -6.68 -18.99
N VAL A 111 1.68 -7.47 -18.15
CA VAL A 111 2.94 -7.12 -17.48
C VAL A 111 3.72 -8.37 -17.12
N GLN A 112 5.04 -8.29 -17.22
CA GLN A 112 5.92 -9.32 -16.70
C GLN A 112 6.23 -9.00 -15.24
N ILE A 113 5.97 -9.94 -14.34
CA ILE A 113 6.31 -9.85 -12.92
C ILE A 113 7.43 -10.83 -12.64
N VAL A 114 8.50 -10.41 -11.95
CA VAL A 114 9.67 -11.23 -11.63
C VAL A 114 9.89 -11.31 -10.13
N PRO A 115 10.34 -12.45 -9.58
CA PRO A 115 10.66 -12.57 -8.17
C PRO A 115 11.93 -11.80 -7.82
N ILE A 116 11.97 -11.21 -6.63
CA ILE A 116 13.12 -10.49 -6.09
C ILE A 116 13.72 -11.28 -4.94
N ARG A 117 15.04 -11.48 -4.96
CA ARG A 117 15.80 -12.13 -3.89
C ARG A 117 17.16 -11.45 -3.67
N PRO A 118 17.55 -11.18 -2.40
CA PRO A 118 16.70 -11.23 -1.20
C PRO A 118 15.51 -10.27 -1.32
N PHE A 119 14.48 -10.47 -0.52
CA PHE A 119 13.32 -9.55 -0.46
C PHE A 119 13.77 -8.15 -0.08
N TYR A 120 14.60 -8.07 0.98
CA TYR A 120 15.23 -6.85 1.46
C TYR A 120 16.64 -7.16 1.96
N ARG A 121 17.59 -6.23 1.71
CA ARG A 121 18.80 -6.14 2.53
C ARG A 121 18.57 -5.09 3.61
N ILE A 122 18.63 -5.50 4.88
CA ILE A 122 18.39 -4.66 6.04
C ILE A 122 19.74 -4.31 6.66
N TYR A 123 20.17 -3.07 6.51
CA TYR A 123 21.39 -2.55 7.10
C TYR A 123 21.14 -1.98 8.48
N PHE A 124 22.05 -2.28 9.41
CA PHE A 124 22.11 -1.68 10.74
C PHE A 124 23.15 -0.56 10.77
N ASP A 125 23.06 0.31 11.80
CA ASP A 125 23.95 1.47 11.91
C ASP A 125 25.43 1.12 12.07
N ASP A 126 25.76 -0.07 12.57
CA ASP A 126 27.15 -0.58 12.69
C ASP A 126 27.69 -1.17 11.38
N GLY A 127 26.97 -1.06 10.26
CA GLY A 127 27.39 -1.56 8.95
C GLY A 127 27.12 -3.04 8.71
N THR A 128 26.68 -3.79 9.73
CA THR A 128 26.22 -5.17 9.50
C THR A 128 24.87 -5.17 8.79
N PHE A 129 24.51 -6.28 8.15
CA PHE A 129 23.24 -6.40 7.45
C PHE A 129 22.59 -7.76 7.66
N PHE A 130 21.31 -7.83 7.32
CA PHE A 130 20.48 -9.03 7.29
C PHE A 130 19.79 -9.12 5.93
N ASP A 131 20.05 -10.18 5.17
CA ASP A 131 19.35 -10.45 3.90
C ASP A 131 18.09 -11.26 4.18
N TYR A 132 16.95 -10.58 4.14
CA TYR A 132 15.65 -11.17 4.36
C TYR A 132 15.09 -11.71 3.05
N ASP A 133 14.96 -13.04 2.92
CA ASP A 133 14.60 -13.71 1.66
C ASP A 133 13.46 -14.74 1.80
N GLY A 134 12.91 -14.90 3.00
CA GLY A 134 11.87 -15.86 3.31
C GLY A 134 12.34 -17.33 3.38
N ASP A 135 13.60 -17.63 3.08
CA ASP A 135 14.17 -18.99 3.25
C ASP A 135 14.49 -19.24 4.73
N PRO A 136 13.89 -20.25 5.35
CA PRO A 136 14.15 -20.56 6.75
C PRO A 136 15.60 -20.97 7.03
N ALA A 137 16.28 -21.62 6.10
CA ALA A 137 17.67 -22.05 6.28
C ALA A 137 18.61 -20.84 6.30
N ASN A 138 18.46 -19.92 5.33
CA ASN A 138 19.22 -18.67 5.28
C ASN A 138 18.93 -17.79 6.49
N THR A 139 17.66 -17.66 6.86
CA THR A 139 17.25 -16.90 8.04
C THR A 139 17.92 -17.44 9.32
N ARG A 140 17.92 -18.77 9.53
CA ARG A 140 18.60 -19.42 10.67
C ARG A 140 20.10 -19.16 10.65
N ALA A 141 20.76 -19.32 9.50
CA ALA A 141 22.19 -19.09 9.37
C ALA A 141 22.59 -17.65 9.73
N GLN A 142 21.82 -16.66 9.28
CA GLN A 142 22.04 -15.25 9.60
C GLN A 142 21.77 -14.93 11.08
N ILE A 143 20.71 -15.50 11.67
CA ILE A 143 20.45 -15.35 13.10
C ILE A 143 21.57 -16.02 13.91
N GLN A 144 22.03 -17.22 13.51
CA GLN A 144 23.17 -17.90 14.14
C GLN A 144 24.44 -17.03 14.12
N ALA A 145 24.67 -16.28 13.05
CA ALA A 145 25.83 -15.40 12.92
C ALA A 145 25.70 -14.10 13.71
N LEU A 146 24.52 -13.45 13.71
CA LEU A 146 24.31 -12.13 14.28
C LEU A 146 23.80 -12.14 15.73
N ALA A 147 23.03 -13.18 16.09
CA ALA A 147 22.31 -13.27 17.38
C ALA A 147 22.02 -14.73 17.76
N PRO A 148 23.03 -15.60 17.98
CA PRO A 148 22.84 -17.03 18.20
C PRO A 148 21.88 -17.34 19.36
N GLN A 149 21.82 -16.47 20.37
CA GLN A 149 20.91 -16.60 21.51
C GLN A 149 19.42 -16.44 21.16
N ASP A 150 19.10 -15.97 19.94
CA ASP A 150 17.74 -15.70 19.48
C ASP A 150 17.19 -16.80 18.52
N LEU A 151 17.99 -17.84 18.22
CA LEU A 151 17.59 -18.88 17.27
C LEU A 151 16.34 -19.65 17.73
N GLU A 152 16.30 -20.07 19.00
CA GLU A 152 15.12 -20.71 19.58
C GLU A 152 13.92 -19.74 19.62
N GLY A 153 14.19 -18.46 19.89
CA GLY A 153 13.19 -17.39 19.84
C GLY A 153 12.57 -17.26 18.44
N TYR A 154 13.39 -17.34 17.39
CA TYR A 154 12.92 -17.30 16.01
C TYR A 154 11.97 -18.47 15.69
N GLU A 155 12.28 -19.70 16.12
CA GLU A 155 11.39 -20.85 15.87
C GLU A 155 10.02 -20.67 16.53
N ARG A 156 9.99 -20.10 17.73
CA ARG A 156 8.74 -19.79 18.42
C ARG A 156 7.98 -18.65 17.74
N PHE A 157 8.68 -17.57 17.38
CA PHE A 157 8.10 -16.44 16.63
C PHE A 157 7.48 -16.92 15.32
N HIS A 158 8.23 -17.73 14.57
CA HIS A 158 7.81 -18.26 13.28
C HIS A 158 6.50 -19.05 13.39
N ARG A 159 6.40 -19.96 14.39
CA ARG A 159 5.19 -20.74 14.62
C ARG A 159 3.99 -19.87 14.99
N ASP A 160 4.20 -18.90 15.89
CA ASP A 160 3.11 -18.05 16.39
C ASP A 160 2.67 -17.05 15.31
N ALA A 161 3.60 -16.50 14.53
CA ALA A 161 3.28 -15.65 13.37
C ALA A 161 2.55 -16.40 12.26
N LYS A 162 2.85 -17.71 12.06
CA LYS A 162 2.09 -18.58 11.14
C LYS A 162 0.63 -18.70 11.56
N ALA A 163 0.36 -18.96 12.83
CA ALA A 163 -1.00 -19.06 13.34
C ALA A 163 -1.77 -17.72 13.20
N ILE A 164 -1.07 -16.59 13.39
CA ILE A 164 -1.64 -15.24 13.14
C ILE A 164 -1.96 -15.06 11.65
N PHE A 165 -1.07 -15.48 10.74
CA PHE A 165 -1.27 -15.42 9.30
C PHE A 165 -2.47 -16.25 8.83
N GLU A 166 -2.53 -17.51 9.27
CA GLU A 166 -3.63 -18.42 8.91
C GLU A 166 -4.99 -17.83 9.33
N ARG A 167 -5.10 -17.34 10.58
CA ARG A 167 -6.33 -16.76 11.07
C ARG A 167 -6.58 -15.34 10.54
N GLY A 168 -5.57 -14.46 10.61
CA GLY A 168 -5.73 -13.03 10.31
C GLY A 168 -5.82 -12.72 8.81
N PHE A 169 -5.00 -13.40 8.00
CA PHE A 169 -4.94 -13.14 6.57
C PHE A 169 -5.82 -14.10 5.76
N LEU A 170 -5.64 -15.43 5.94
CA LEU A 170 -6.33 -16.41 5.11
C LEU A 170 -7.82 -16.51 5.45
N GLU A 171 -8.18 -16.55 6.73
CA GLU A 171 -9.59 -16.73 7.12
C GLU A 171 -10.34 -15.40 7.24
N LEU A 172 -9.71 -14.35 7.78
CA LEU A 172 -10.37 -13.07 8.08
C LEU A 172 -10.07 -11.96 7.07
N GLY A 173 -9.10 -12.12 6.19
CA GLY A 173 -8.62 -11.05 5.31
C GLY A 173 -9.72 -10.41 4.44
N TYR A 174 -10.68 -11.18 3.98
CA TYR A 174 -11.84 -10.71 3.21
C TYR A 174 -13.10 -10.51 4.06
N THR A 175 -13.02 -10.65 5.38
CA THR A 175 -14.17 -10.43 6.25
C THR A 175 -14.52 -8.94 6.29
N HIS A 176 -15.73 -8.61 5.85
CA HIS A 176 -16.27 -7.28 6.06
C HIS A 176 -16.73 -7.13 7.50
N PHE A 177 -16.00 -6.36 8.29
CA PHE A 177 -16.36 -6.04 9.68
C PHE A 177 -17.37 -4.89 9.70
N GLY A 178 -18.59 -5.14 9.20
CA GLY A 178 -19.66 -4.14 9.11
C GLY A 178 -20.57 -4.08 10.34
N ASP A 179 -20.41 -5.00 11.30
CA ASP A 179 -21.20 -5.07 12.52
C ASP A 179 -20.38 -5.54 13.73
N VAL A 180 -20.83 -5.13 14.92
CA VAL A 180 -20.17 -5.46 16.20
C VAL A 180 -20.18 -6.97 16.47
N GLY A 181 -21.22 -7.68 16.05
CA GLY A 181 -21.31 -9.14 16.27
C GLY A 181 -20.20 -9.91 15.54
N THR A 182 -19.85 -9.49 14.34
CA THR A 182 -18.69 -10.04 13.59
C THR A 182 -17.39 -9.77 14.34
N MET A 183 -17.21 -8.57 14.89
CA MET A 183 -16.01 -8.25 15.68
C MET A 183 -15.94 -9.09 16.95
N LEU A 184 -17.04 -9.20 17.71
CA LEU A 184 -17.06 -9.96 18.98
C LEU A 184 -16.74 -11.45 18.79
N ARG A 185 -17.10 -12.05 17.65
CA ARG A 185 -16.75 -13.45 17.33
C ARG A 185 -15.26 -13.67 17.14
N VAL A 186 -14.52 -12.64 16.74
CA VAL A 186 -13.07 -12.74 16.44
C VAL A 186 -12.20 -12.40 17.66
N VAL A 187 -12.73 -11.64 18.63
CA VAL A 187 -11.98 -11.20 19.83
C VAL A 187 -11.31 -12.38 20.58
N PRO A 188 -11.96 -13.52 20.83
CA PRO A 188 -11.29 -14.64 21.50
C PRO A 188 -10.05 -15.16 20.78
N ASP A 189 -10.07 -15.21 19.45
CA ASP A 189 -8.92 -15.64 18.64
C ASP A 189 -7.79 -14.63 18.72
N LEU A 190 -8.10 -13.33 18.63
CA LEU A 190 -7.10 -12.27 18.76
C LEU A 190 -6.40 -12.30 20.13
N LEU A 191 -7.15 -12.58 21.20
CA LEU A 191 -6.57 -12.72 22.54
C LEU A 191 -5.71 -13.97 22.66
N ARG A 192 -6.18 -15.13 22.17
CA ARG A 192 -5.45 -16.40 22.17
C ARG A 192 -4.12 -16.31 21.41
N LEU A 193 -4.11 -15.56 20.30
CA LEU A 193 -2.92 -15.35 19.47
C LEU A 193 -2.02 -14.21 19.95
N ASP A 194 -2.32 -13.57 21.10
CA ASP A 194 -1.62 -12.39 21.62
C ASP A 194 -1.55 -11.24 20.59
N ALA A 195 -2.52 -11.24 19.65
CA ALA A 195 -2.51 -10.37 18.47
C ALA A 195 -2.89 -8.92 18.80
N VAL A 196 -3.41 -8.64 19.99
CA VAL A 196 -3.75 -7.28 20.47
C VAL A 196 -2.56 -6.53 21.08
N ARG A 197 -1.50 -7.25 21.45
CA ARG A 197 -0.23 -6.65 21.92
C ARG A 197 0.37 -5.79 20.79
N THR A 198 1.20 -4.79 21.10
CA THR A 198 1.92 -4.08 20.03
C THR A 198 2.95 -5.02 19.36
N LEU A 199 3.16 -4.86 18.06
CA LEU A 199 4.08 -5.73 17.31
C LEU A 199 5.49 -5.70 17.89
N PHE A 200 6.01 -4.52 18.24
CA PHE A 200 7.34 -4.43 18.85
C PHE A 200 7.41 -5.10 20.22
N SER A 201 6.35 -5.02 21.02
CA SER A 201 6.26 -5.76 22.29
C SER A 201 6.14 -7.26 22.05
N PHE A 202 5.49 -7.68 20.97
CA PHE A 202 5.42 -9.08 20.56
C PHE A 202 6.80 -9.62 20.16
N THR A 203 7.58 -8.89 19.35
CA THR A 203 8.95 -9.31 19.00
C THR A 203 9.87 -9.41 20.21
N ARG A 204 9.72 -8.53 21.23
CA ARG A 204 10.49 -8.60 22.49
C ARG A 204 10.27 -9.91 23.27
N LYS A 205 9.14 -10.59 23.08
CA LYS A 205 8.85 -11.90 23.70
C LYS A 205 9.79 -13.01 23.17
N TYR A 206 10.29 -12.86 21.96
CA TYR A 206 11.07 -13.88 21.27
C TYR A 206 12.54 -13.52 21.13
N PHE A 207 12.86 -12.26 20.90
CA PHE A 207 14.20 -11.80 20.57
C PHE A 207 14.82 -10.95 21.67
N LYS A 208 16.04 -11.33 22.08
CA LYS A 208 16.86 -10.57 23.04
C LYS A 208 17.67 -9.50 22.32
N ASN A 209 18.19 -9.80 21.11
CA ASN A 209 18.97 -8.89 20.30
C ASN A 209 18.09 -7.78 19.70
N PRO A 210 18.44 -6.49 19.87
CA PRO A 210 17.70 -5.38 19.29
C PRO A 210 17.55 -5.44 17.77
N LYS A 211 18.59 -5.91 17.04
CA LYS A 211 18.56 -6.05 15.58
C LYS A 211 17.46 -7.01 15.13
N MET A 212 17.32 -8.15 15.82
CA MET A 212 16.26 -9.12 15.48
C MET A 212 14.86 -8.54 15.75
N ARG A 213 14.69 -7.73 16.78
CA ARG A 213 13.41 -7.02 17.00
C ARG A 213 13.09 -6.05 15.86
N GLN A 214 14.10 -5.37 15.34
CA GLN A 214 13.95 -4.46 14.20
C GLN A 214 13.59 -5.23 12.92
N VAL A 215 14.32 -6.31 12.59
CA VAL A 215 14.07 -7.17 11.42
C VAL A 215 12.62 -7.68 11.38
N PHE A 216 12.08 -8.13 12.51
CA PHE A 216 10.74 -8.73 12.57
C PHE A 216 9.64 -7.73 13.00
N SER A 217 9.88 -6.42 12.88
CA SER A 217 8.87 -5.40 13.16
C SER A 217 8.83 -4.23 12.16
N PHE A 218 9.88 -4.01 11.36
CA PHE A 218 9.94 -2.85 10.46
C PHE A 218 8.87 -2.89 9.36
N GLU A 219 8.43 -4.08 8.95
CA GLU A 219 7.50 -4.29 7.84
C GLU A 219 6.20 -3.48 7.97
N THR A 220 5.77 -3.19 9.20
CA THR A 220 4.58 -2.35 9.42
C THR A 220 4.75 -0.91 8.95
N LEU A 221 5.98 -0.41 8.87
CA LEU A 221 6.27 0.91 8.29
C LEU A 221 5.94 0.96 6.80
N LEU A 222 6.03 -0.18 6.09
CA LEU A 222 5.66 -0.29 4.68
C LEU A 222 4.14 -0.14 4.43
N VAL A 223 3.35 -0.21 5.48
CA VAL A 223 1.88 -0.01 5.46
C VAL A 223 1.42 1.16 6.35
N GLY A 224 2.35 2.03 6.74
CA GLY A 224 2.07 3.24 7.50
C GLY A 224 1.83 3.03 9.00
N GLY A 225 2.20 1.87 9.53
CA GLY A 225 2.02 1.52 10.92
C GLY A 225 3.28 1.68 11.77
N ASN A 226 3.16 2.33 12.92
CA ASN A 226 4.23 2.38 13.91
C ASN A 226 4.29 1.05 14.69
N PRO A 227 5.37 0.26 14.59
CA PRO A 227 5.48 -1.03 15.31
C PRO A 227 5.35 -0.91 16.84
N LEU A 228 5.53 0.29 17.40
CA LEU A 228 5.33 0.56 18.83
C LEU A 228 3.84 0.71 19.21
N SER A 229 2.92 0.87 18.24
CA SER A 229 1.49 1.10 18.48
C SER A 229 0.55 0.18 17.70
N VAL A 230 0.98 -0.39 16.56
CA VAL A 230 0.15 -1.32 15.79
C VAL A 230 0.06 -2.69 16.47
N PRO A 231 -1.08 -3.38 16.38
CA PRO A 231 -1.25 -4.69 17.00
C PRO A 231 -0.41 -5.78 16.32
N ALA A 232 -0.05 -6.82 17.09
CA ALA A 232 0.81 -7.91 16.64
C ALA A 232 0.17 -8.79 15.56
N ILE A 233 -1.10 -8.60 15.22
CA ILE A 233 -1.72 -9.20 14.04
C ILE A 233 -0.91 -8.93 12.77
N TYR A 234 -0.20 -7.79 12.71
CA TYR A 234 0.66 -7.44 11.57
C TYR A 234 1.92 -8.31 11.45
N ALA A 235 2.25 -9.18 12.43
CA ALA A 235 3.24 -10.24 12.25
C ALA A 235 2.88 -11.20 11.10
N MET A 236 1.62 -11.20 10.65
CA MET A 236 1.20 -11.94 9.45
C MET A 236 1.95 -11.52 8.19
N ILE A 237 2.45 -10.28 8.09
CA ILE A 237 3.19 -9.78 6.90
C ILE A 237 4.40 -10.66 6.63
N HIS A 238 5.15 -11.04 7.66
CA HIS A 238 6.26 -11.98 7.57
C HIS A 238 5.86 -13.28 6.81
N PHE A 239 4.66 -13.82 7.08
CA PHE A 239 4.17 -15.03 6.41
C PHE A 239 3.59 -14.77 5.03
N VAL A 240 2.99 -13.61 4.80
CA VAL A 240 2.57 -13.18 3.46
C VAL A 240 3.77 -13.17 2.52
N GLU A 241 4.86 -12.51 2.92
CA GLU A 241 6.09 -12.41 2.14
C GLU A 241 6.79 -13.76 1.99
N LYS A 242 6.84 -14.55 3.06
CA LYS A 242 7.41 -15.89 3.01
C LYS A 242 6.63 -16.84 2.09
N THR A 243 5.30 -16.77 2.12
CA THR A 243 4.42 -17.70 1.37
C THR A 243 4.47 -17.43 -0.12
N TRP A 244 4.41 -16.16 -0.53
CA TRP A 244 4.29 -15.78 -1.93
C TRP A 244 5.50 -15.04 -2.49
N GLY A 245 6.45 -14.66 -1.65
CA GLY A 245 7.63 -13.90 -2.06
C GLY A 245 7.34 -12.43 -2.33
N ILE A 246 8.40 -11.73 -2.69
CA ILE A 246 8.36 -10.35 -3.16
C ILE A 246 8.71 -10.32 -4.64
N HIS A 247 7.98 -9.50 -5.39
CA HIS A 247 8.06 -9.42 -6.83
C HIS A 247 8.15 -7.97 -7.29
N PHE A 248 8.65 -7.81 -8.51
CA PHE A 248 8.75 -6.55 -9.21
C PHE A 248 8.09 -6.65 -10.59
N ALA A 249 7.39 -5.61 -11.01
CA ALA A 249 6.85 -5.49 -12.36
C ALA A 249 7.93 -4.92 -13.28
N MET A 250 8.33 -5.63 -14.34
CA MET A 250 9.25 -5.14 -15.34
C MET A 250 8.67 -3.90 -16.04
N GLY A 251 9.47 -2.85 -16.14
CA GLY A 251 9.02 -1.51 -16.54
C GLY A 251 8.43 -0.68 -15.40
N GLY A 252 8.66 -1.12 -14.14
CA GLY A 252 8.22 -0.45 -12.91
C GLY A 252 6.74 -0.67 -12.56
N THR A 253 6.31 -0.16 -11.42
CA THR A 253 4.91 -0.21 -10.97
C THR A 253 3.97 0.43 -11.99
N GLY A 254 4.46 1.41 -12.75
CA GLY A 254 3.71 2.01 -13.84
C GLY A 254 3.34 1.03 -14.95
N ALA A 255 4.14 0.00 -15.21
CA ALA A 255 3.77 -1.06 -16.16
C ALA A 255 2.56 -1.85 -15.66
N LEU A 256 2.53 -2.17 -14.36
CA LEU A 256 1.36 -2.82 -13.73
C LEU A 256 0.11 -1.94 -13.81
N VAL A 257 0.24 -0.64 -13.49
CA VAL A 257 -0.88 0.31 -13.57
C VAL A 257 -1.42 0.41 -15.00
N ARG A 258 -0.54 0.52 -16.01
CA ARG A 258 -0.97 0.48 -17.44
C ARG A 258 -1.65 -0.83 -17.79
N GLY A 259 -1.21 -1.94 -17.25
CA GLY A 259 -1.88 -3.24 -17.41
C GLY A 259 -3.32 -3.20 -16.89
N PHE A 260 -3.54 -2.64 -15.69
CA PHE A 260 -4.88 -2.48 -15.12
C PHE A 260 -5.77 -1.55 -15.96
N VAL A 261 -5.21 -0.43 -16.43
CA VAL A 261 -5.93 0.48 -17.35
C VAL A 261 -6.38 -0.27 -18.60
N ARG A 262 -5.44 -0.95 -19.28
CA ARG A 262 -5.75 -1.71 -20.49
C ARG A 262 -6.81 -2.78 -20.24
N LYS A 263 -6.73 -3.51 -19.13
CA LYS A 263 -7.75 -4.50 -18.76
C LYS A 263 -9.12 -3.86 -18.52
N PHE A 264 -9.17 -2.71 -17.85
CA PHE A 264 -10.41 -1.99 -17.60
C PHE A 264 -11.08 -1.52 -18.90
N GLU A 265 -10.30 -0.97 -19.82
CA GLU A 265 -10.77 -0.51 -21.12
C GLU A 265 -11.20 -1.67 -22.03
N GLU A 266 -10.48 -2.80 -22.04
CA GLU A 266 -10.87 -4.03 -22.75
C GLU A 266 -12.23 -4.58 -22.28
N LEU A 267 -12.59 -4.37 -21.01
CA LEU A 267 -13.91 -4.71 -20.49
C LEU A 267 -14.99 -3.67 -20.81
N GLY A 268 -14.64 -2.57 -21.51
CA GLY A 268 -15.54 -1.49 -21.91
C GLY A 268 -15.64 -0.34 -20.89
N GLY A 269 -14.72 -0.24 -19.93
CA GLY A 269 -14.64 0.87 -18.97
C GLY A 269 -14.05 2.12 -19.61
N THR A 270 -14.34 3.28 -19.03
CA THR A 270 -13.83 4.58 -19.48
C THR A 270 -13.09 5.29 -18.35
N ILE A 271 -11.89 5.83 -18.61
CA ILE A 271 -11.16 6.70 -17.68
C ILE A 271 -11.16 8.12 -18.23
N ARG A 272 -11.51 9.09 -17.37
CA ARG A 272 -11.42 10.52 -17.68
C ARG A 272 -10.33 11.13 -16.81
N TYR A 273 -9.23 11.54 -17.45
CA TYR A 273 -8.13 12.28 -16.81
C TYR A 273 -8.43 13.78 -16.76
N GLY A 274 -7.78 14.51 -15.84
CA GLY A 274 -8.06 15.94 -15.61
C GLY A 274 -9.50 16.18 -15.12
N ALA A 275 -10.17 15.16 -14.61
CA ALA A 275 -11.56 15.18 -14.18
C ALA A 275 -11.66 15.21 -12.65
N GLU A 276 -11.21 16.30 -12.03
CA GLU A 276 -11.26 16.47 -10.59
C GLU A 276 -12.71 16.54 -10.09
N VAL A 277 -13.08 15.60 -9.22
CA VAL A 277 -14.37 15.62 -8.52
C VAL A 277 -14.27 16.55 -7.33
N VAL A 278 -15.17 17.53 -7.25
CA VAL A 278 -15.25 18.50 -6.15
C VAL A 278 -16.48 18.31 -5.27
N LYS A 279 -17.45 17.50 -5.73
CA LYS A 279 -18.66 17.23 -4.94
C LYS A 279 -19.32 15.91 -5.34
N ILE A 280 -19.77 15.13 -4.35
CA ILE A 280 -20.68 14.01 -4.53
C ILE A 280 -22.11 14.56 -4.37
N LYS A 281 -22.93 14.44 -5.41
CA LYS A 281 -24.32 14.87 -5.41
C LYS A 281 -25.16 13.91 -4.59
N VAL A 282 -25.75 14.37 -3.49
CA VAL A 282 -26.62 13.58 -2.65
C VAL A 282 -28.03 14.16 -2.69
N ALA A 283 -29.02 13.30 -2.97
CA ALA A 283 -30.45 13.64 -2.89
C ALA A 283 -31.10 12.95 -1.68
N ARG A 284 -32.18 13.54 -1.19
CA ARG A 284 -33.06 12.90 -0.19
C ARG A 284 -34.25 12.26 -0.91
N GLU A 285 -34.45 10.97 -0.71
CA GLU A 285 -35.57 10.19 -1.20
C GLU A 285 -36.34 9.66 0.01
N GLY A 286 -37.33 10.43 0.46
CA GLY A 286 -37.98 10.20 1.72
C GLY A 286 -36.97 10.31 2.88
N ARG A 287 -36.78 9.21 3.63
CA ARG A 287 -35.79 9.15 4.72
C ARG A 287 -34.40 8.75 4.29
N LYS A 288 -34.21 8.27 3.05
CA LYS A 288 -32.90 7.81 2.54
C LYS A 288 -32.14 8.95 1.91
N LYS A 289 -30.85 8.94 2.09
CA LYS A 289 -29.87 9.79 1.37
C LYS A 289 -29.27 8.93 0.27
N VAL A 290 -29.26 9.41 -0.97
CA VAL A 290 -28.83 8.64 -2.13
C VAL A 290 -27.84 9.46 -2.93
N ALA A 291 -26.65 8.91 -3.24
CA ALA A 291 -25.72 9.51 -4.16
C ALA A 291 -26.28 9.41 -5.59
N ARG A 292 -26.36 10.53 -6.31
CA ARG A 292 -26.92 10.65 -7.66
C ARG A 292 -25.87 10.94 -8.72
N GLY A 293 -24.62 11.05 -8.33
CA GLY A 293 -23.52 11.36 -9.21
C GLY A 293 -22.51 12.29 -8.57
N VAL A 294 -21.76 13.01 -9.39
CA VAL A 294 -20.71 13.92 -8.96
C VAL A 294 -20.73 15.24 -9.74
N THR A 295 -20.08 16.26 -9.18
CA THR A 295 -19.76 17.52 -9.89
C THR A 295 -18.25 17.60 -10.01
N LEU A 296 -17.76 17.93 -11.21
CA LEU A 296 -16.35 18.15 -11.52
C LEU A 296 -15.96 19.61 -11.27
N ALA A 297 -14.68 19.89 -11.15
CA ALA A 297 -14.13 21.23 -10.95
C ALA A 297 -14.49 22.21 -12.07
N ASN A 298 -14.71 21.74 -13.30
CA ASN A 298 -15.16 22.55 -14.44
C ASN A 298 -16.67 22.83 -14.43
N GLY A 299 -17.41 22.41 -13.40
CA GLY A 299 -18.86 22.56 -13.27
C GLY A 299 -19.71 21.48 -13.94
N GLU A 300 -19.11 20.57 -14.72
CA GLU A 300 -19.82 19.44 -15.32
C GLU A 300 -20.40 18.53 -14.23
N THR A 301 -21.62 18.06 -14.45
CA THR A 301 -22.28 17.10 -13.56
C THR A 301 -22.48 15.78 -14.26
N LEU A 302 -22.08 14.69 -13.61
CA LEU A 302 -22.26 13.33 -14.08
C LEU A 302 -23.22 12.59 -13.16
N GLU A 303 -24.23 11.93 -13.72
CA GLU A 303 -25.20 11.13 -12.97
C GLU A 303 -24.80 9.65 -12.92
N ALA A 304 -25.12 8.98 -11.80
CA ALA A 304 -24.83 7.56 -11.60
C ALA A 304 -25.82 6.90 -10.63
N ASP A 305 -25.95 5.58 -10.76
CA ASP A 305 -26.71 4.72 -9.83
C ASP A 305 -25.91 4.42 -8.56
N LEU A 306 -24.58 4.44 -8.63
CA LEU A 306 -23.66 4.33 -7.50
C LEU A 306 -22.42 5.19 -7.70
N VAL A 307 -21.85 5.64 -6.57
CA VAL A 307 -20.56 6.32 -6.53
C VAL A 307 -19.61 5.53 -5.63
N ALA A 308 -18.39 5.28 -6.08
CA ALA A 308 -17.33 4.69 -5.27
C ALA A 308 -16.14 5.64 -5.20
N SER A 309 -15.61 5.90 -4.01
CA SER A 309 -14.45 6.79 -3.82
C SER A 309 -13.21 5.97 -3.51
N ASN A 310 -12.16 6.15 -4.35
CA ASN A 310 -10.79 5.73 -4.06
C ASN A 310 -9.91 6.93 -3.63
N ALA A 311 -10.48 8.11 -3.47
CA ALA A 311 -9.80 9.22 -2.83
C ALA A 311 -9.56 8.92 -1.33
N ASP A 312 -8.73 9.74 -0.69
CA ASP A 312 -8.54 9.62 0.76
C ASP A 312 -9.88 9.64 1.51
N TYR A 313 -10.01 8.78 2.53
CA TYR A 313 -11.23 8.66 3.32
C TYR A 313 -11.67 10.00 3.92
N ALA A 314 -10.73 10.74 4.52
CA ALA A 314 -11.05 12.01 5.15
C ALA A 314 -11.39 13.06 4.09
N HIS A 315 -10.65 13.13 2.98
CA HIS A 315 -10.97 14.01 1.86
C HIS A 315 -12.38 13.72 1.31
N THR A 316 -12.72 12.45 1.12
CA THR A 316 -14.06 12.06 0.64
C THR A 316 -15.16 12.65 1.50
N TYR A 317 -15.05 12.52 2.82
CA TYR A 317 -16.10 13.01 3.70
C TYR A 317 -15.99 14.50 4.00
N LEU A 318 -14.79 15.03 4.21
CA LEU A 318 -14.64 16.45 4.60
C LEU A 318 -14.90 17.41 3.44
N GLU A 319 -14.51 17.02 2.20
CA GLU A 319 -14.53 17.91 1.05
C GLU A 319 -15.62 17.54 0.01
N LEU A 320 -15.86 16.23 -0.24
CA LEU A 320 -16.74 15.83 -1.33
C LEU A 320 -18.21 15.62 -0.90
N VAL A 321 -18.47 15.30 0.37
CA VAL A 321 -19.83 15.10 0.91
C VAL A 321 -20.21 16.25 1.83
N GLU A 322 -21.29 16.94 1.50
CA GLU A 322 -21.78 18.08 2.30
C GLU A 322 -22.16 17.67 3.74
N PRO A 323 -21.89 18.52 4.76
CA PRO A 323 -22.07 18.20 6.17
C PRO A 323 -23.47 17.72 6.54
N GLN A 324 -24.54 18.26 5.92
CA GLN A 324 -25.92 17.89 6.21
C GLN A 324 -26.27 16.43 5.84
N TYR A 325 -25.44 15.76 5.07
CA TYR A 325 -25.62 14.36 4.69
C TYR A 325 -24.79 13.39 5.54
N ARG A 326 -23.93 13.89 6.44
CA ARG A 326 -23.01 13.10 7.27
C ARG A 326 -23.42 13.15 8.75
N LEU A 327 -23.69 11.99 9.34
CA LEU A 327 -23.93 11.84 10.78
C LEU A 327 -22.83 10.98 11.43
N TRP A 328 -22.61 9.80 10.88
CA TRP A 328 -21.58 8.86 11.35
C TRP A 328 -20.17 9.32 10.98
N ASN A 329 -20.02 9.96 9.82
CA ASN A 329 -18.77 10.51 9.32
C ASN A 329 -18.75 12.05 9.42
N ALA A 330 -19.27 12.59 10.53
CA ALA A 330 -19.21 14.02 10.82
C ALA A 330 -17.75 14.49 11.02
N ASP A 331 -17.48 15.77 10.77
CA ASP A 331 -16.14 16.36 10.86
C ASP A 331 -15.34 15.95 12.11
N PRO A 332 -15.90 16.02 13.34
CA PRO A 332 -15.15 15.64 14.54
C PRO A 332 -14.72 14.17 14.52
N VAL A 333 -15.56 13.26 13.99
CA VAL A 333 -15.27 11.82 13.92
C VAL A 333 -14.16 11.54 12.92
N VAL A 334 -14.22 12.17 11.74
CA VAL A 334 -13.20 12.01 10.69
C VAL A 334 -11.87 12.61 11.12
N LYS A 335 -11.89 13.84 11.66
CA LYS A 335 -10.69 14.57 12.11
C LYS A 335 -10.01 13.95 13.35
N ALA A 336 -10.75 13.22 14.19
CA ALA A 336 -10.20 12.55 15.36
C ALA A 336 -9.35 11.31 15.04
N ARG A 337 -9.42 10.79 13.81
CA ARG A 337 -8.65 9.61 13.41
C ARG A 337 -7.17 9.94 13.31
N ARG A 338 -6.35 9.11 13.95
CA ARG A 338 -4.90 9.18 13.84
C ARG A 338 -4.50 8.83 12.40
N GLN A 339 -3.70 9.70 11.80
CA GLN A 339 -3.16 9.49 10.47
C GLN A 339 -1.80 8.79 10.54
N SER A 340 -1.47 8.03 9.51
CA SER A 340 -0.13 7.46 9.34
C SER A 340 0.92 8.57 9.20
N MET A 341 2.18 8.18 9.29
CA MET A 341 3.29 9.04 8.90
C MET A 341 3.16 9.49 7.44
N SER A 342 3.90 10.53 7.09
CA SER A 342 4.18 10.92 5.72
C SER A 342 5.59 10.50 5.32
N LEU A 343 5.99 10.90 4.11
CA LEU A 343 7.28 10.55 3.51
C LEU A 343 7.92 11.77 2.85
N VAL A 344 9.24 11.86 2.91
CA VAL A 344 10.04 12.53 1.90
C VAL A 344 10.56 11.46 0.95
N VAL A 345 10.23 11.57 -0.34
CA VAL A 345 10.68 10.62 -1.36
C VAL A 345 11.61 11.35 -2.32
N ILE A 346 12.82 10.85 -2.47
CA ILE A 346 13.87 11.44 -3.28
C ILE A 346 14.12 10.52 -4.46
N TYR A 347 13.89 11.01 -5.67
CA TYR A 347 14.15 10.33 -6.93
C TYR A 347 15.46 10.83 -7.48
N PHE A 348 16.36 9.93 -7.86
CA PHE A 348 17.66 10.33 -8.39
C PHE A 348 18.20 9.34 -9.41
N GLY A 349 18.82 9.91 -10.45
CA GLY A 349 19.56 9.21 -11.47
C GLY A 349 21.05 9.46 -11.29
N PHE A 350 21.90 8.45 -11.43
CA PHE A 350 23.34 8.58 -11.25
C PHE A 350 24.12 7.64 -12.18
N GLN A 351 25.35 8.01 -12.50
CA GLN A 351 26.26 7.17 -13.29
C GLN A 351 26.63 5.92 -12.50
N ALA A 352 26.57 4.75 -13.14
CA ALA A 352 26.98 3.48 -12.57
C ALA A 352 28.50 3.43 -12.36
N ASP A 353 28.96 2.84 -11.25
CA ASP A 353 30.38 2.50 -11.06
C ASP A 353 30.65 0.99 -11.29
N GLY A 354 29.60 0.22 -11.54
CA GLY A 354 29.66 -1.22 -11.79
C GLY A 354 29.75 -2.08 -10.53
N THR A 355 29.80 -1.49 -9.34
CA THR A 355 29.92 -2.20 -8.06
C THR A 355 28.67 -2.09 -7.16
N GLU A 356 27.62 -1.42 -7.64
CA GLU A 356 26.40 -1.21 -6.85
C GLU A 356 25.80 -2.53 -6.39
N GLY A 357 25.76 -3.56 -7.25
CA GLY A 357 25.23 -4.89 -6.93
C GLY A 357 26.03 -5.67 -5.88
N GLU A 358 27.25 -5.30 -5.57
CA GLU A 358 28.03 -5.89 -4.47
C GLU A 358 27.49 -5.44 -3.12
N ARG A 359 27.13 -4.17 -3.01
CA ARG A 359 26.67 -3.51 -1.78
C ARG A 359 25.17 -3.54 -1.65
N LEU A 360 24.44 -3.19 -2.69
CA LEU A 360 22.99 -3.01 -2.68
C LEU A 360 22.25 -4.20 -3.27
N ARG A 361 20.97 -4.25 -2.96
CA ARG A 361 20.00 -5.14 -3.58
C ARG A 361 18.88 -4.29 -4.19
N HIS A 362 17.92 -4.94 -4.84
CA HIS A 362 16.77 -4.25 -5.41
C HIS A 362 16.05 -3.39 -4.34
N HIS A 363 15.84 -3.96 -3.15
CA HIS A 363 15.27 -3.29 -1.99
C HIS A 363 16.28 -3.27 -0.83
N ASN A 364 16.52 -2.09 -0.26
CA ASN A 364 17.43 -1.92 0.87
C ASN A 364 16.73 -1.11 1.97
N ILE A 365 16.73 -1.64 3.18
CA ILE A 365 16.25 -0.95 4.38
C ILE A 365 17.47 -0.51 5.17
N ILE A 366 17.67 0.76 5.36
CA ILE A 366 18.80 1.31 6.11
C ILE A 366 18.26 1.86 7.42
N LEU A 367 18.52 1.17 8.51
CA LEU A 367 18.00 1.52 9.84
C LEU A 367 18.96 2.48 10.55
N GLY A 368 18.41 3.55 11.08
CA GLY A 368 19.15 4.50 11.90
C GLY A 368 19.42 3.99 13.32
N PRO A 369 20.34 4.64 14.05
CA PRO A 369 20.82 4.17 15.36
C PRO A 369 19.76 4.21 16.47
N ARG A 370 18.78 5.11 16.38
CA ARG A 370 17.78 5.35 17.44
C ARG A 370 16.38 4.85 17.05
N TYR A 371 16.26 3.60 16.57
CA TYR A 371 15.02 3.06 15.99
C TYR A 371 13.75 3.40 16.78
N GLU A 372 13.68 3.07 18.07
CA GLU A 372 12.50 3.33 18.89
C GLU A 372 12.26 4.84 19.11
N GLU A 373 13.32 5.61 19.36
CA GLU A 373 13.21 7.06 19.58
C GLU A 373 12.85 7.80 18.27
N LEU A 374 13.38 7.36 17.13
CA LEU A 374 13.01 7.88 15.81
C LEU A 374 11.51 7.70 15.55
N LEU A 375 10.96 6.52 15.86
CA LEU A 375 9.52 6.26 15.74
C LEU A 375 8.69 7.17 16.67
N LYS A 376 9.17 7.42 17.90
CA LYS A 376 8.52 8.38 18.81
C LYS A 376 8.59 9.81 18.29
N ASP A 377 9.71 10.20 17.66
CA ASP A 377 9.87 11.52 17.05
C ASP A 377 8.86 11.72 15.91
N ILE A 378 8.71 10.73 15.01
CA ILE A 378 7.83 10.79 13.86
C ILE A 378 6.34 10.75 14.26
N PHE A 379 5.93 9.73 15.00
CA PHE A 379 4.51 9.46 15.27
C PHE A 379 3.96 10.17 16.50
N GLY A 380 4.80 10.34 17.53
CA GLY A 380 4.40 10.91 18.82
C GLY A 380 4.68 12.41 18.93
N ARG A 381 5.96 12.79 18.89
CA ARG A 381 6.40 14.18 19.05
C ARG A 381 6.13 15.02 17.81
N LYS A 382 6.01 14.38 16.65
CA LYS A 382 5.79 15.01 15.34
C LYS A 382 6.86 16.05 15.00
N ILE A 383 8.11 15.69 15.17
CA ILE A 383 9.27 16.54 14.86
C ILE A 383 10.12 15.89 13.78
N LEU A 384 10.82 16.70 13.00
CA LEU A 384 11.85 16.22 12.09
C LEU A 384 13.05 15.75 12.93
N ALA A 385 13.30 14.45 12.94
CA ALA A 385 14.34 13.85 13.74
C ALA A 385 15.75 14.22 13.25
N LYS A 386 16.73 14.16 14.15
CA LYS A 386 18.14 14.42 13.81
C LYS A 386 18.75 13.34 12.93
N ASP A 387 18.32 12.10 13.12
CA ASP A 387 18.66 10.91 12.33
C ASP A 387 17.43 10.41 11.58
N PHE A 388 17.63 9.43 10.74
CA PHE A 388 16.55 8.83 9.94
C PHE A 388 16.85 7.37 9.65
N SER A 389 15.79 6.61 9.38
CA SER A 389 15.85 5.35 8.65
C SER A 389 15.30 5.61 7.25
N GLN A 390 15.72 4.82 6.28
CA GLN A 390 15.27 4.99 4.90
C GLN A 390 15.11 3.66 4.19
N TYR A 391 14.24 3.64 3.21
CA TYR A 391 14.14 2.57 2.23
C TYR A 391 14.74 3.07 0.93
N LEU A 392 15.75 2.36 0.43
CA LEU A 392 16.43 2.65 -0.83
C LEU A 392 16.06 1.57 -1.85
N HIS A 393 15.44 1.99 -2.94
CA HIS A 393 15.04 1.16 -4.06
C HIS A 393 15.92 1.42 -5.28
N VAL A 394 16.54 0.37 -5.80
CA VAL A 394 17.43 0.45 -6.97
C VAL A 394 16.93 -0.54 -8.03
N PRO A 395 15.81 -0.23 -8.71
CA PRO A 395 15.17 -1.16 -9.63
C PRO A 395 16.04 -1.52 -10.85
N THR A 396 16.95 -0.67 -11.23
CA THR A 396 17.87 -0.90 -12.35
C THR A 396 18.88 -2.03 -12.12
N LEU A 397 19.02 -2.53 -10.90
CA LEU A 397 19.71 -3.80 -10.62
C LEU A 397 18.95 -5.02 -11.16
N THR A 398 17.64 -4.87 -11.43
CA THR A 398 16.76 -5.91 -11.98
C THR A 398 16.33 -5.58 -13.40
N ASP A 399 15.96 -4.31 -13.65
CA ASP A 399 15.48 -3.81 -14.93
C ASP A 399 16.29 -2.59 -15.40
N PRO A 400 17.38 -2.81 -16.12
CA PRO A 400 18.22 -1.70 -16.61
C PRO A 400 17.50 -0.73 -17.55
N SER A 401 16.34 -1.11 -18.13
CA SER A 401 15.59 -0.26 -19.07
C SER A 401 14.98 0.99 -18.41
N LEU A 402 14.99 1.06 -17.08
CA LEU A 402 14.47 2.20 -16.32
C LEU A 402 15.41 3.40 -16.25
N ALA A 403 16.65 3.27 -16.77
CA ALA A 403 17.63 4.34 -16.84
C ALA A 403 18.34 4.36 -18.21
N PRO A 404 18.97 5.48 -18.59
CA PRO A 404 19.89 5.51 -19.73
C PRO A 404 21.04 4.52 -19.56
N PRO A 405 21.65 4.02 -20.66
CA PRO A 405 22.81 3.12 -20.57
C PRO A 405 23.94 3.70 -19.70
N GLY A 406 24.52 2.86 -18.84
CA GLY A 406 25.58 3.27 -17.91
C GLY A 406 25.10 4.08 -16.69
N HIS A 407 23.79 4.11 -16.43
CA HIS A 407 23.21 4.83 -15.30
C HIS A 407 22.29 3.93 -14.49
N HIS A 408 22.04 4.35 -13.26
CA HIS A 408 21.00 3.79 -12.39
C HIS A 408 19.90 4.81 -12.10
N ALA A 409 18.66 4.35 -12.10
CA ALA A 409 17.53 5.04 -11.48
C ALA A 409 17.32 4.48 -10.08
N ALA A 410 17.17 5.35 -9.10
CA ALA A 410 16.85 4.96 -7.74
C ALA A 410 15.88 5.96 -7.10
N TYR A 411 15.18 5.50 -6.07
CA TYR A 411 14.59 6.42 -5.12
C TYR A 411 14.89 5.98 -3.70
N THR A 412 14.94 6.95 -2.80
CA THR A 412 14.93 6.67 -1.36
C THR A 412 13.76 7.39 -0.71
N LEU A 413 13.07 6.69 0.18
CA LEU A 413 12.01 7.28 0.99
C LEU A 413 12.42 7.29 2.46
N VAL A 414 12.14 8.41 3.11
CA VAL A 414 12.40 8.64 4.52
C VAL A 414 11.08 8.93 5.21
N PRO A 415 10.68 8.13 6.21
CA PRO A 415 9.52 8.42 7.04
C PRO A 415 9.68 9.73 7.81
N VAL A 416 8.67 10.60 7.70
CA VAL A 416 8.62 11.88 8.40
C VAL A 416 7.22 12.11 8.97
N PRO A 417 7.04 13.04 9.93
CA PRO A 417 5.72 13.41 10.40
C PRO A 417 4.83 13.94 9.26
N HIS A 418 3.54 13.67 9.33
CA HIS A 418 2.56 14.28 8.43
C HIS A 418 2.37 15.78 8.74
N ASN A 419 1.72 16.55 7.87
CA ASN A 419 1.60 18.02 7.97
C ASN A 419 0.89 18.55 9.23
N GLY A 420 0.23 17.70 9.99
CA GLY A 420 -0.20 18.04 11.35
C GLY A 420 0.95 18.38 12.31
N SER A 421 2.20 18.17 11.92
CA SER A 421 3.43 18.63 12.60
C SER A 421 3.70 20.12 12.42
N ARG A 422 3.15 20.73 11.34
CA ARG A 422 3.40 22.10 10.92
C ARG A 422 4.87 22.39 10.57
N LEU A 423 5.60 21.37 10.09
CA LEU A 423 6.94 21.56 9.54
C LEU A 423 6.83 22.32 8.21
N ASP A 424 7.70 23.30 8.02
CA ASP A 424 7.79 24.07 6.78
C ASP A 424 8.67 23.32 5.78
N TRP A 425 8.02 22.58 4.85
CA TRP A 425 8.73 21.78 3.85
C TRP A 425 9.31 22.60 2.70
N GLU A 426 8.87 23.82 2.45
CA GLU A 426 9.52 24.73 1.51
C GLU A 426 10.93 25.08 2.01
N LEU A 427 11.06 25.31 3.32
CA LEU A 427 12.35 25.63 3.95
C LEU A 427 13.20 24.37 4.22
N LEU A 428 12.59 23.30 4.70
CA LEU A 428 13.29 22.11 5.20
C LEU A 428 13.60 21.06 4.12
N GLY A 429 12.84 21.04 3.02
CA GLY A 429 12.87 19.96 2.05
C GLY A 429 14.24 19.77 1.39
N GLU A 430 14.76 20.79 0.71
CA GLU A 430 16.04 20.71 -0.01
C GLU A 430 17.25 20.41 0.92
N PRO A 431 17.42 21.08 2.07
CA PRO A 431 18.47 20.73 3.03
C PRO A 431 18.38 19.30 3.53
N PHE A 432 17.17 18.81 3.81
CA PHE A 432 16.96 17.44 4.27
C PHE A 432 17.29 16.41 3.17
N VAL A 433 16.86 16.64 1.95
CA VAL A 433 17.17 15.80 0.78
C VAL A 433 18.68 15.69 0.57
N ASN A 434 19.40 16.82 0.59
CA ASN A 434 20.85 16.84 0.45
C ASN A 434 21.55 16.08 1.58
N LYS A 435 21.05 16.16 2.81
CA LYS A 435 21.55 15.39 3.94
C LYS A 435 21.38 13.89 3.72
N VAL A 436 20.22 13.46 3.21
CA VAL A 436 19.94 12.04 2.95
C VAL A 436 20.85 11.49 1.84
N LEU A 437 21.04 12.22 0.75
CA LEU A 437 21.92 11.78 -0.36
C LEU A 437 23.39 11.74 0.07
N ARG A 438 23.87 12.75 0.81
CA ARG A 438 25.23 12.73 1.38
C ARG A 438 25.43 11.55 2.33
N PHE A 439 24.43 11.20 3.14
CA PHE A 439 24.51 10.03 4.00
C PHE A 439 24.73 8.74 3.20
N LEU A 440 24.06 8.57 2.04
CA LEU A 440 24.27 7.40 1.18
C LEU A 440 25.71 7.34 0.63
N ASP A 441 26.28 8.51 0.31
CA ASP A 441 27.65 8.65 -0.17
C ASP A 441 28.67 8.38 0.94
N GLU A 442 28.61 9.13 2.03
CA GLU A 442 29.56 9.13 3.15
C GLU A 442 29.58 7.80 3.92
N ARG A 443 28.44 7.12 4.02
CA ARG A 443 28.33 5.81 4.68
C ARG A 443 28.70 4.63 3.75
N GLY A 444 29.08 4.92 2.50
CA GLY A 444 29.55 3.93 1.55
C GLY A 444 28.47 3.03 0.93
N TYR A 445 27.18 3.40 1.06
CA TYR A 445 26.10 2.70 0.35
C TYR A 445 26.18 2.97 -1.16
N LEU A 446 26.45 4.23 -1.53
CA LEU A 446 26.68 4.71 -2.89
C LEU A 446 27.90 5.65 -2.90
N PRO A 447 29.12 5.13 -2.83
CA PRO A 447 30.34 5.95 -2.79
C PRO A 447 30.45 6.87 -4.02
N GLY A 448 30.80 8.13 -3.78
CA GLY A 448 30.92 9.15 -4.82
C GLY A 448 29.59 9.56 -5.45
N LEU A 449 28.46 9.23 -4.84
CA LEU A 449 27.11 9.56 -5.35
C LEU A 449 27.00 11.04 -5.71
N MET A 450 27.45 11.93 -4.85
CA MET A 450 27.30 13.37 -5.06
C MET A 450 28.01 13.88 -6.33
N ASN A 451 29.07 13.20 -6.76
CA ASN A 451 29.78 13.53 -8.01
C ASN A 451 29.21 12.81 -9.23
N ARG A 452 28.48 11.71 -9.04
CA ARG A 452 27.88 10.88 -10.10
C ARG A 452 26.40 11.21 -10.35
N LEU A 453 25.82 12.11 -9.55
CA LEU A 453 24.41 12.47 -9.62
C LEU A 453 24.11 13.22 -10.92
N VAL A 454 23.17 12.72 -11.71
CA VAL A 454 22.74 13.30 -12.99
C VAL A 454 21.37 13.97 -12.88
N HIS A 455 20.47 13.35 -12.13
CA HIS A 455 19.12 13.87 -11.88
C HIS A 455 18.78 13.79 -10.39
N LYS A 456 18.08 14.81 -9.88
CA LYS A 456 17.51 14.81 -8.53
C LYS A 456 16.18 15.52 -8.53
N SER A 457 15.17 14.88 -8.01
CA SER A 457 13.86 15.49 -7.69
C SER A 457 13.30 14.84 -6.42
N PHE A 458 12.35 15.49 -5.78
CA PHE A 458 11.76 14.94 -4.55
C PHE A 458 10.31 15.41 -4.37
N VAL A 459 9.62 14.71 -3.48
CA VAL A 459 8.31 15.11 -2.95
C VAL A 459 8.34 15.06 -1.43
N THR A 460 7.55 15.94 -0.82
CA THR A 460 7.40 16.11 0.63
C THR A 460 5.97 15.79 1.04
N PRO A 461 5.61 15.84 2.32
CA PRO A 461 4.23 15.72 2.78
C PRO A 461 3.22 16.63 2.06
N ASP A 462 3.66 17.79 1.59
CA ASP A 462 2.80 18.73 0.84
C ASP A 462 2.30 18.15 -0.48
N TYR A 463 3.13 17.38 -1.18
CA TYR A 463 2.70 16.67 -2.38
C TYR A 463 1.54 15.70 -2.10
N PHE A 464 1.63 14.95 -1.00
CA PHE A 464 0.57 14.02 -0.62
C PHE A 464 -0.72 14.77 -0.25
N GLU A 465 -0.61 15.93 0.42
CA GLU A 465 -1.77 16.73 0.80
C GLU A 465 -2.40 17.45 -0.39
N HIS A 466 -1.62 18.22 -1.14
CA HIS A 466 -2.15 19.13 -2.16
C HIS A 466 -2.33 18.46 -3.53
N THR A 467 -1.42 17.56 -3.92
CA THR A 467 -1.52 16.87 -5.20
C THR A 467 -2.39 15.63 -5.12
N LEU A 468 -2.25 14.82 -4.06
CA LEU A 468 -2.99 13.57 -3.93
C LEU A 468 -4.23 13.68 -3.04
N ASN A 469 -4.54 14.86 -2.50
CA ASN A 469 -5.67 15.10 -1.60
C ASN A 469 -5.68 14.16 -0.37
N SER A 470 -4.49 13.75 0.12
CA SER A 470 -4.37 12.94 1.33
C SER A 470 -4.44 13.82 2.56
N TYR A 471 -5.39 13.56 3.45
CA TYR A 471 -5.63 14.39 4.63
C TYR A 471 -4.37 14.52 5.49
N LEU A 472 -3.96 15.77 5.77
CA LEU A 472 -2.71 16.12 6.46
C LEU A 472 -1.45 15.55 5.79
N GLY A 473 -1.49 15.26 4.51
CA GLY A 473 -0.33 14.72 3.79
C GLY A 473 0.09 13.32 4.22
N ASN A 474 -0.82 12.51 4.78
CA ASN A 474 -0.52 11.13 5.14
C ASN A 474 -0.17 10.28 3.90
N ALA A 475 0.80 9.37 4.02
CA ALA A 475 1.20 8.53 2.89
C ALA A 475 0.36 7.24 2.76
N PHE A 476 -0.31 6.77 3.82
CA PHE A 476 -0.95 5.45 3.87
C PHE A 476 -2.41 5.46 4.34
N GLY A 477 -2.99 6.62 4.66
CA GLY A 477 -4.31 6.74 5.27
C GLY A 477 -4.28 6.68 6.80
N PRO A 478 -5.38 6.31 7.48
CA PRO A 478 -5.43 6.17 8.93
C PRO A 478 -4.39 5.17 9.45
N GLU A 479 -3.68 5.53 10.54
CA GLU A 479 -2.72 4.64 11.20
C GLU A 479 -3.42 3.34 11.64
N PRO A 480 -2.85 2.15 11.36
CA PRO A 480 -3.51 0.88 11.65
C PRO A 480 -3.34 0.44 13.12
N VAL A 481 -3.65 1.33 14.07
CA VAL A 481 -3.72 0.99 15.50
C VAL A 481 -4.96 0.15 15.79
N LEU A 482 -4.96 -0.58 16.92
CA LEU A 482 -6.04 -1.51 17.27
C LEU A 482 -7.44 -0.89 17.15
N MET A 483 -7.61 0.33 17.71
CA MET A 483 -8.90 1.07 17.68
C MET A 483 -9.19 1.75 16.34
N GLN A 484 -8.40 1.46 15.29
CA GLN A 484 -8.62 1.89 13.91
C GLN A 484 -8.40 0.74 12.91
N SER A 485 -8.48 -0.53 13.39
CA SER A 485 -8.37 -1.75 12.59
C SER A 485 -9.66 -2.55 12.63
N ALA A 486 -9.87 -3.47 11.70
CA ALA A 486 -11.06 -4.30 11.57
C ALA A 486 -12.35 -3.47 11.61
N PHE A 487 -13.28 -3.74 12.54
CA PHE A 487 -14.54 -3.01 12.68
C PHE A 487 -14.35 -1.49 12.87
N PHE A 488 -13.30 -1.05 13.55
CA PHE A 488 -13.06 0.37 13.81
C PHE A 488 -12.43 1.11 12.63
N ARG A 489 -11.97 0.38 11.59
CA ARG A 489 -11.49 1.00 10.37
C ARG A 489 -12.65 1.51 9.53
N PRO A 490 -12.52 2.64 8.81
CA PRO A 490 -13.59 3.10 7.91
C PRO A 490 -14.09 1.97 7.00
N HIS A 491 -15.39 1.88 6.83
CA HIS A 491 -16.02 0.79 6.09
C HIS A 491 -16.01 1.04 4.58
N ASN A 492 -16.16 -0.03 3.81
CA ASN A 492 -16.22 0.03 2.34
C ASN A 492 -17.59 0.51 1.80
N ARG A 493 -18.62 0.56 2.65
CA ARG A 493 -19.92 1.17 2.35
C ARG A 493 -20.19 2.27 3.36
N SER A 494 -20.60 3.44 2.88
CA SER A 494 -20.92 4.57 3.76
C SER A 494 -22.09 4.24 4.67
N GLU A 495 -21.94 4.53 5.95
CA GLU A 495 -23.02 4.45 6.95
C GLU A 495 -24.07 5.54 6.74
N ASP A 496 -23.70 6.64 6.11
CA ASP A 496 -24.55 7.80 5.90
C ASP A 496 -25.32 7.76 4.59
N ILE A 497 -24.75 7.15 3.52
CA ILE A 497 -25.26 7.17 2.15
C ILE A 497 -25.12 5.76 1.56
N PRO A 498 -26.20 4.96 1.50
CA PRO A 498 -26.14 3.52 1.22
C PRO A 498 -25.52 3.12 -0.12
N ASN A 499 -25.59 3.95 -1.16
CA ASN A 499 -25.00 3.70 -2.48
C ASN A 499 -23.73 4.53 -2.73
N LEU A 500 -23.10 5.04 -1.67
CA LEU A 500 -21.73 5.55 -1.68
C LEU A 500 -20.83 4.48 -1.08
N TYR A 501 -19.83 4.08 -1.86
CA TYR A 501 -18.83 3.08 -1.46
C TYR A 501 -17.45 3.70 -1.39
N LEU A 502 -16.57 3.07 -0.60
CA LEU A 502 -15.18 3.48 -0.48
C LEU A 502 -14.28 2.28 -0.78
N VAL A 503 -13.11 2.54 -1.33
CA VAL A 503 -12.14 1.50 -1.69
C VAL A 503 -10.71 2.02 -1.50
N GLY A 504 -9.79 1.14 -1.18
CA GLY A 504 -8.37 1.47 -1.10
C GLY A 504 -7.77 1.50 0.29
N ALA A 505 -6.64 2.19 0.45
CA ALA A 505 -5.82 2.15 1.66
C ALA A 505 -6.49 2.76 2.90
N GLY A 506 -7.41 3.72 2.71
CA GLY A 506 -8.09 4.43 3.79
C GLY A 506 -9.17 3.63 4.51
N VAL A 507 -9.64 2.52 3.94
CA VAL A 507 -10.76 1.71 4.41
C VAL A 507 -10.35 0.26 4.68
N GLN A 508 -11.30 -0.61 5.04
CA GLN A 508 -11.01 -2.03 5.26
C GLN A 508 -10.49 -2.71 3.97
N PRO A 509 -9.54 -3.66 4.05
CA PRO A 509 -8.85 -4.09 5.27
C PRO A 509 -7.68 -3.18 5.66
N GLY A 510 -7.14 -2.34 4.77
CA GLY A 510 -6.04 -1.44 5.09
C GLY A 510 -5.13 -1.05 3.92
N ALA A 511 -3.95 -0.51 4.26
CA ALA A 511 -2.92 -0.12 3.32
C ALA A 511 -2.05 -1.33 2.87
N GLY A 512 -1.31 -1.14 1.79
CA GLY A 512 -0.50 -2.17 1.10
C GLY A 512 -1.19 -2.67 -0.17
N THR A 513 -0.41 -2.99 -1.20
CA THR A 513 -0.93 -3.40 -2.51
C THR A 513 -1.92 -4.57 -2.43
N PRO A 514 -1.63 -5.69 -1.73
CA PRO A 514 -2.59 -6.77 -1.59
C PRO A 514 -3.86 -6.33 -0.85
N SER A 515 -3.73 -5.58 0.24
CA SER A 515 -4.88 -5.11 1.01
C SER A 515 -5.80 -4.19 0.20
N VAL A 516 -5.24 -3.36 -0.66
CA VAL A 516 -6.01 -2.48 -1.56
C VAL A 516 -6.79 -3.29 -2.61
N MET A 517 -6.21 -4.35 -3.14
CA MET A 517 -6.91 -5.28 -4.05
C MET A 517 -8.02 -6.06 -3.33
N MET A 518 -7.75 -6.50 -2.09
CA MET A 518 -8.77 -7.12 -1.22
C MET A 518 -9.92 -6.15 -0.96
N SER A 519 -9.60 -4.88 -0.66
CA SER A 519 -10.59 -3.81 -0.49
C SER A 519 -11.51 -3.69 -1.71
N ALA A 520 -10.95 -3.74 -2.92
CA ALA A 520 -11.72 -3.69 -4.16
C ALA A 520 -12.67 -4.89 -4.32
N LYS A 521 -12.24 -6.11 -3.98
CA LYS A 521 -13.08 -7.32 -4.02
C LYS A 521 -14.19 -7.26 -2.97
N MET A 522 -13.86 -6.84 -1.74
CA MET A 522 -14.84 -6.64 -0.67
C MET A 522 -15.90 -5.60 -1.06
N THR A 523 -15.49 -4.47 -1.61
CA THR A 523 -16.40 -3.41 -2.08
C THR A 523 -17.29 -3.93 -3.21
N ALA A 524 -16.73 -4.66 -4.19
CA ALA A 524 -17.51 -5.25 -5.27
C ALA A 524 -18.56 -6.26 -4.76
N ARG A 525 -18.23 -7.07 -3.74
CA ARG A 525 -19.18 -7.99 -3.08
C ARG A 525 -20.34 -7.23 -2.41
N LEU A 526 -20.03 -6.13 -1.72
CA LEU A 526 -21.07 -5.29 -1.11
C LEU A 526 -21.99 -4.70 -2.18
N ILE A 527 -21.44 -4.17 -3.25
CA ILE A 527 -22.20 -3.63 -4.40
C ILE A 527 -23.05 -4.75 -5.02
N ALA A 528 -22.48 -5.90 -5.31
CA ALA A 528 -23.21 -7.02 -5.90
C ALA A 528 -24.40 -7.45 -5.02
N LYS A 529 -24.22 -7.53 -3.71
CA LYS A 529 -25.29 -7.82 -2.75
C LYS A 529 -26.39 -6.75 -2.77
N ASP A 530 -26.00 -5.47 -2.74
CA ASP A 530 -26.95 -4.35 -2.68
C ASP A 530 -27.76 -4.21 -3.99
N PHE A 531 -27.20 -4.64 -5.13
CA PHE A 531 -27.88 -4.65 -6.42
C PHE A 531 -28.53 -6.00 -6.79
N GLY A 532 -28.46 -7.00 -5.89
CA GLY A 532 -29.10 -8.31 -6.05
C GLY A 532 -28.43 -9.18 -7.12
N LEU A 533 -27.09 -9.13 -7.19
CA LEU A 533 -26.24 -9.94 -8.09
C LEU A 533 -25.57 -11.12 -7.36
N ALA A 534 -25.60 -11.13 -6.02
CA ALA A 534 -24.98 -12.16 -5.17
C ALA A 534 -26.04 -13.17 -4.71
#